data_3db3f45d6321e9a5c88816a782144466
#
_entry.id   3db3f45d6321e9a5c88816a782144466
#
_cell.length_a   1.000
_cell.length_b   1.000
_cell.length_c   1.000
_cell.angle_alpha   90.00
_cell.angle_beta   90.00
_cell.angle_gamma   90.00
#
_symmetry.space_group_name_H-M   'P 1'
#
loop_
_entity.id
_entity.type
_entity.pdbx_description
1 polymer ?
#
loop_
_entity_poly.entity_id
_entity_poly.type
_entity_poly.pdbx_seq_one_letter_code
_entity_poly.pdbx_strand_id
1 'polypeptide(L)'
;MRKICVVTGSRAEYGILRGLMKAIKDDPELTLQVIATNQHLSKLQGETYKEIERDGFTIDYKVYMADDEAPDNANTTAKAISRGVSGFADAFDALQPDLLLILGDRYEMLAVASTALIYKIPIAHLHGGEISEGAFDDAIRHAITKMSHLHFTSTEAYRKRVIQLGEQSDRVFNVGALGVENVMKNEFMTKEEIEQSLSFQLTDKCFLCTYHPVTLSNMSSETQVLNLLMALDDYKDYHIIFTYSNSDTSSQIIIKRIHEYVDQNTGRCMFIPSLGQRRYFSALKYVKAVLGNSSSGIIEVPSFGIPTLDIGDRQKGRIVADSVIHCGYSTEEIKEGLKKAVAFGHKKIDNPYYKEGTCDAIMNVIKTYPLDNIVQKHFYDIQ
;
A
#
# COMPACT_ATOMS: atom_id res chain seq x y z
N MET A 1 18.31 11.53 -22.01
CA MET A 1 17.05 11.29 -21.27
C MET A 1 17.41 10.62 -19.95
N ARG A 2 16.85 11.12 -18.84
CA ARG A 2 17.08 10.55 -17.51
C ARG A 2 16.29 9.24 -17.35
N LYS A 3 16.96 8.17 -16.96
CA LYS A 3 16.35 6.85 -16.74
C LYS A 3 15.77 6.77 -15.32
N ILE A 4 14.46 6.71 -15.21
CA ILE A 4 13.75 6.56 -13.95
C ILE A 4 13.29 5.11 -13.83
N CYS A 5 13.89 4.37 -12.91
CA CYS A 5 13.53 2.99 -12.66
C CYS A 5 12.50 2.93 -11.52
N VAL A 6 11.30 2.45 -11.81
CA VAL A 6 10.23 2.22 -10.84
C VAL A 6 10.21 0.75 -10.47
N VAL A 7 10.30 0.46 -9.17
CA VAL A 7 10.16 -0.91 -8.65
C VAL A 7 8.81 -1.06 -7.98
N THR A 8 8.11 -2.14 -8.29
CA THR A 8 6.83 -2.48 -7.67
C THR A 8 6.77 -3.96 -7.31
N GLY A 9 6.38 -4.24 -6.06
CA GLY A 9 6.33 -5.60 -5.50
C GLY A 9 4.92 -6.15 -5.37
N SER A 10 3.90 -5.29 -5.42
CA SER A 10 2.52 -5.70 -5.21
C SER A 10 1.54 -4.87 -6.04
N ARG A 11 0.36 -5.43 -6.26
CA ARG A 11 -0.71 -4.74 -6.99
C ARG A 11 -1.16 -3.45 -6.30
N ALA A 12 -1.14 -3.41 -4.96
CA ALA A 12 -1.51 -2.22 -4.19
C ALA A 12 -0.53 -1.07 -4.47
N GLU A 13 0.78 -1.35 -4.49
CA GLU A 13 1.81 -0.36 -4.85
C GLU A 13 1.68 0.10 -6.30
N TYR A 14 1.53 -0.86 -7.22
CA TYR A 14 1.35 -0.55 -8.64
C TYR A 14 0.15 0.35 -8.87
N GLY A 15 -0.99 0.07 -8.23
CA GLY A 15 -2.18 0.92 -8.32
C GLY A 15 -1.91 2.36 -7.91
N ILE A 16 -1.11 2.59 -6.87
CA ILE A 16 -0.71 3.94 -6.43
C ILE A 16 0.24 4.58 -7.45
N LEU A 17 1.24 3.83 -7.94
CA LEU A 17 2.31 4.32 -8.83
C LEU A 17 1.87 4.51 -10.28
N ARG A 18 0.80 3.85 -10.72
CA ARG A 18 0.38 3.78 -12.13
C ARG A 18 0.27 5.14 -12.81
N GLY A 19 -0.35 6.12 -12.14
CA GLY A 19 -0.51 7.47 -12.68
C GLY A 19 0.84 8.17 -12.88
N LEU A 20 1.74 8.04 -11.90
CA LEU A 20 3.09 8.59 -11.97
C LEU A 20 3.94 7.87 -13.04
N MET A 21 3.84 6.54 -13.13
CA MET A 21 4.52 5.77 -14.18
C MET A 21 4.07 6.21 -15.58
N LYS A 22 2.77 6.50 -15.74
CA LYS A 22 2.25 7.02 -17.00
C LYS A 22 2.83 8.40 -17.31
N ALA A 23 2.88 9.29 -16.34
CA ALA A 23 3.46 10.63 -16.51
C ALA A 23 4.95 10.56 -16.88
N ILE A 24 5.73 9.67 -16.25
CA ILE A 24 7.14 9.44 -16.60
C ILE A 24 7.29 8.91 -18.01
N LYS A 25 6.44 7.94 -18.40
CA LYS A 25 6.47 7.33 -19.73
C LYS A 25 6.16 8.33 -20.84
N ASP A 26 5.22 9.24 -20.59
CA ASP A 26 4.74 10.22 -21.56
C ASP A 26 5.67 11.46 -21.65
N ASP A 27 6.61 11.65 -20.72
CA ASP A 27 7.55 12.78 -20.72
C ASP A 27 8.72 12.53 -21.69
N PRO A 28 8.96 13.42 -22.69
CA PRO A 28 9.99 13.21 -23.71
C PRO A 28 11.43 13.34 -23.19
N GLU A 29 11.64 13.85 -21.98
CA GLU A 29 12.98 13.99 -21.37
C GLU A 29 13.33 12.84 -20.43
N LEU A 30 12.37 11.95 -20.14
CA LEU A 30 12.53 10.83 -19.24
C LEU A 30 12.45 9.48 -19.98
N THR A 31 13.04 8.46 -19.40
CA THR A 31 12.90 7.07 -19.82
C THR A 31 12.40 6.26 -18.64
N LEU A 32 11.19 5.72 -18.73
CA LEU A 32 10.66 4.81 -17.72
C LEU A 32 11.33 3.44 -17.87
N GLN A 33 11.82 2.90 -16.76
CA GLN A 33 12.18 1.49 -16.59
C GLN A 33 11.31 0.89 -15.49
N VAL A 34 10.83 -0.33 -15.66
CA VAL A 34 9.94 -0.99 -14.69
C VAL A 34 10.53 -2.32 -14.26
N ILE A 35 10.71 -2.49 -12.95
CA ILE A 35 11.03 -3.78 -12.35
C ILE A 35 9.81 -4.29 -11.58
N ALA A 36 9.32 -5.46 -11.96
CA ALA A 36 8.31 -6.19 -11.20
C ALA A 36 8.95 -7.24 -10.31
N THR A 37 8.48 -7.35 -9.06
CA THR A 37 9.04 -8.28 -8.10
C THR A 37 8.00 -8.88 -7.17
N ASN A 38 8.41 -9.79 -6.30
CA ASN A 38 7.66 -10.38 -5.19
C ASN A 38 6.25 -10.86 -5.58
N GLN A 39 5.18 -10.31 -4.99
CA GLN A 39 3.79 -10.72 -5.22
C GLN A 39 3.38 -10.64 -6.69
N HIS A 40 3.92 -9.69 -7.45
CA HIS A 40 3.63 -9.57 -8.87
C HIS A 40 3.98 -10.83 -9.66
N LEU A 41 4.99 -11.59 -9.22
CA LEU A 41 5.50 -12.78 -9.91
C LEU A 41 5.04 -14.10 -9.28
N SER A 42 4.30 -14.05 -8.17
CA SER A 42 3.74 -15.21 -7.48
C SER A 42 2.48 -15.72 -8.19
N LYS A 43 2.42 -17.01 -8.45
CA LYS A 43 1.23 -17.69 -8.99
C LYS A 43 0.10 -17.68 -7.96
N LEU A 44 0.42 -17.88 -6.68
CA LEU A 44 -0.56 -17.85 -5.58
C LEU A 44 -1.25 -16.48 -5.47
N GLN A 45 -0.54 -15.40 -5.82
CA GLN A 45 -1.07 -14.04 -5.82
C GLN A 45 -1.65 -13.61 -7.19
N GLY A 46 -1.73 -14.54 -8.16
CA GLY A 46 -2.39 -14.34 -9.45
C GLY A 46 -1.54 -13.68 -10.52
N GLU A 47 -0.21 -13.69 -10.39
CA GLU A 47 0.74 -13.15 -11.40
C GLU A 47 0.37 -11.74 -11.87
N THR A 48 0.19 -10.84 -10.94
CA THR A 48 -0.37 -9.50 -11.18
C THR A 48 0.51 -8.58 -12.02
N TYR A 49 1.74 -9.01 -12.37
CA TYR A 49 2.55 -8.36 -13.40
C TYR A 49 1.82 -8.26 -14.76
N LYS A 50 0.90 -9.18 -15.04
CA LYS A 50 0.07 -9.16 -16.24
C LYS A 50 -0.87 -7.94 -16.30
N GLU A 51 -1.21 -7.33 -15.14
CA GLU A 51 -1.96 -6.08 -15.10
C GLU A 51 -1.10 -4.91 -15.58
N ILE A 52 0.19 -4.89 -15.19
CA ILE A 52 1.15 -3.88 -15.64
C ILE A 52 1.30 -3.92 -17.16
N GLU A 53 1.48 -5.13 -17.72
CA GLU A 53 1.61 -5.33 -19.17
C GLU A 53 0.30 -4.96 -19.91
N ARG A 54 -0.86 -5.28 -19.34
CA ARG A 54 -2.18 -4.97 -19.90
C ARG A 54 -2.48 -3.46 -19.93
N ASP A 55 -1.95 -2.72 -18.96
CA ASP A 55 -2.01 -1.26 -18.91
C ASP A 55 -1.03 -0.58 -19.89
N GLY A 56 -0.30 -1.38 -20.69
CA GLY A 56 0.60 -0.91 -21.75
C GLY A 56 2.00 -0.55 -21.26
N PHE A 57 2.39 -0.94 -20.05
CA PHE A 57 3.78 -0.79 -19.60
C PHE A 57 4.62 -2.01 -20.00
N THR A 58 5.86 -1.75 -20.39
CA THR A 58 6.88 -2.79 -20.53
C THR A 58 7.51 -3.06 -19.18
N ILE A 59 7.66 -4.33 -18.80
CA ILE A 59 8.46 -4.73 -17.65
C ILE A 59 9.86 -5.03 -18.15
N ASP A 60 10.81 -4.17 -17.78
CA ASP A 60 12.19 -4.26 -18.26
C ASP A 60 12.97 -5.37 -17.53
N TYR A 61 12.59 -5.66 -16.27
CA TYR A 61 13.21 -6.75 -15.52
C TYR A 61 12.22 -7.38 -14.51
N LYS A 62 12.37 -8.70 -14.30
CA LYS A 62 11.57 -9.46 -13.31
C LYS A 62 12.51 -10.05 -12.25
N VAL A 63 12.37 -9.62 -10.99
CA VAL A 63 13.16 -10.13 -9.87
C VAL A 63 12.33 -11.07 -9.01
N TYR A 64 12.64 -12.36 -9.09
CA TYR A 64 11.91 -13.41 -8.37
C TYR A 64 12.39 -13.51 -6.92
N MET A 65 11.58 -13.07 -5.97
CA MET A 65 11.84 -13.14 -4.53
C MET A 65 10.97 -14.20 -3.83
N ALA A 66 9.69 -14.24 -4.18
CA ALA A 66 8.74 -15.17 -3.59
C ALA A 66 9.07 -16.63 -3.94
N ASP A 67 8.70 -17.51 -3.02
CA ASP A 67 8.75 -18.96 -3.16
C ASP A 67 7.38 -19.49 -2.75
N ASP A 68 6.57 -19.78 -3.75
CA ASP A 68 5.17 -20.15 -3.55
C ASP A 68 5.00 -21.54 -2.87
N GLU A 69 6.06 -22.35 -2.84
CA GLU A 69 6.05 -23.68 -2.21
C GLU A 69 6.58 -23.64 -0.77
N ALA A 70 7.22 -22.54 -0.37
CA ALA A 70 7.79 -22.41 0.97
C ALA A 70 6.73 -22.11 2.04
N PRO A 71 6.95 -22.54 3.29
CA PRO A 71 6.03 -22.25 4.38
C PRO A 71 5.98 -20.74 4.69
N ASP A 72 4.81 -20.24 5.06
CA ASP A 72 4.57 -18.84 5.44
C ASP A 72 5.14 -18.55 6.84
N ASN A 73 6.42 -18.16 6.88
CA ASN A 73 7.13 -17.85 8.14
C ASN A 73 8.30 -16.87 7.94
N ALA A 74 8.89 -16.42 9.05
CA ALA A 74 9.99 -15.45 9.07
C ALA A 74 11.24 -15.93 8.29
N ASN A 75 11.55 -17.23 8.30
CA ASN A 75 12.70 -17.78 7.57
C ASN A 75 12.51 -17.61 6.05
N THR A 76 11.30 -17.87 5.55
CA THR A 76 10.96 -17.69 4.13
C THR A 76 11.05 -16.22 3.73
N THR A 77 10.53 -15.30 4.56
CA THR A 77 10.64 -13.86 4.32
C THR A 77 12.10 -13.39 4.27
N ALA A 78 12.94 -13.83 5.23
CA ALA A 78 14.36 -13.50 5.25
C ALA A 78 15.10 -14.04 3.99
N LYS A 79 14.78 -15.25 3.55
CA LYS A 79 15.32 -15.83 2.31
C LYS A 79 14.84 -15.09 1.07
N ALA A 80 13.60 -14.60 1.06
CA ALA A 80 13.08 -13.77 -0.04
C ALA A 80 13.88 -12.46 -0.16
N ILE A 81 14.20 -11.79 0.95
CA ILE A 81 15.08 -10.60 0.95
C ILE A 81 16.44 -10.95 0.34
N SER A 82 17.05 -12.07 0.72
CA SER A 82 18.34 -12.52 0.18
C SER A 82 18.30 -12.73 -1.35
N ARG A 83 17.26 -13.41 -1.85
CA ARG A 83 17.02 -13.57 -3.31
C ARG A 83 16.84 -12.21 -3.99
N GLY A 84 16.12 -11.29 -3.34
CA GLY A 84 15.92 -9.93 -3.82
C GLY A 84 17.25 -9.19 -4.00
N VAL A 85 18.11 -9.18 -2.98
CA VAL A 85 19.41 -8.51 -3.05
C VAL A 85 20.22 -9.04 -4.24
N SER A 86 20.28 -10.36 -4.45
CA SER A 86 20.96 -10.95 -5.60
C SER A 86 20.33 -10.55 -6.94
N GLY A 87 18.99 -10.68 -7.05
CA GLY A 87 18.29 -10.38 -8.30
C GLY A 87 18.29 -8.90 -8.68
N PHE A 88 18.27 -7.98 -7.68
CA PHE A 88 18.40 -6.55 -7.96
C PHE A 88 19.81 -6.17 -8.39
N ALA A 89 20.86 -6.86 -7.94
CA ALA A 89 22.20 -6.64 -8.46
C ALA A 89 22.24 -6.90 -9.98
N ASP A 90 21.72 -8.04 -10.43
CA ASP A 90 21.64 -8.37 -11.86
C ASP A 90 20.78 -7.36 -12.64
N ALA A 91 19.64 -6.92 -12.04
CA ALA A 91 18.76 -5.95 -12.66
C ALA A 91 19.43 -4.58 -12.84
N PHE A 92 20.19 -4.12 -11.85
CA PHE A 92 20.87 -2.82 -11.91
C PHE A 92 22.07 -2.84 -12.87
N ASP A 93 22.78 -3.97 -12.98
CA ASP A 93 23.80 -4.14 -14.01
C ASP A 93 23.20 -4.04 -15.43
N ALA A 94 22.02 -4.63 -15.63
CA ALA A 94 21.36 -4.62 -16.92
C ALA A 94 20.74 -3.26 -17.28
N LEU A 95 20.09 -2.59 -16.34
CA LEU A 95 19.28 -1.39 -16.59
C LEU A 95 20.03 -0.08 -16.41
N GLN A 96 20.99 -0.03 -15.48
CA GLN A 96 21.80 1.16 -15.16
C GLN A 96 20.93 2.43 -15.02
N PRO A 97 20.01 2.48 -14.04
CA PRO A 97 19.12 3.63 -13.86
C PRO A 97 19.87 4.85 -13.30
N ASP A 98 19.42 6.05 -13.69
CA ASP A 98 19.93 7.31 -13.13
C ASP A 98 19.29 7.65 -11.79
N LEU A 99 18.02 7.22 -11.59
CA LEU A 99 17.23 7.43 -10.37
C LEU A 99 16.30 6.24 -10.17
N LEU A 100 16.32 5.69 -8.97
CA LEU A 100 15.39 4.66 -8.54
C LEU A 100 14.21 5.29 -7.79
N LEU A 101 12.97 4.92 -8.13
CA LEU A 101 11.77 5.36 -7.46
C LEU A 101 11.09 4.17 -6.79
N ILE A 102 10.90 4.28 -5.47
CA ILE A 102 10.29 3.23 -4.64
C ILE A 102 9.22 3.82 -3.72
N LEU A 103 8.23 2.99 -3.38
CA LEU A 103 7.10 3.36 -2.52
C LEU A 103 7.11 2.52 -1.24
N GLY A 104 6.97 3.20 -0.10
CA GLY A 104 6.61 2.54 1.16
C GLY A 104 7.75 1.83 1.88
N ASP A 105 7.41 0.67 2.43
CA ASP A 105 8.12 0.09 3.56
C ASP A 105 8.16 -1.44 3.56
N ARG A 106 7.73 -2.06 2.48
CA ARG A 106 7.69 -3.52 2.44
C ARG A 106 9.10 -4.12 2.37
N TYR A 107 9.24 -5.35 2.83
CA TYR A 107 10.54 -6.03 2.91
C TYR A 107 11.23 -6.19 1.54
N GLU A 108 10.49 -6.27 0.45
CA GLU A 108 11.08 -6.24 -0.88
C GLU A 108 11.78 -4.91 -1.19
N MET A 109 11.24 -3.79 -0.71
CA MET A 109 11.85 -2.47 -0.90
C MET A 109 13.13 -2.31 -0.06
N LEU A 110 13.27 -3.05 1.04
CA LEU A 110 14.55 -3.13 1.78
C LEU A 110 15.65 -3.78 0.92
N ALA A 111 15.33 -4.87 0.22
CA ALA A 111 16.29 -5.51 -0.69
C ALA A 111 16.69 -4.56 -1.84
N VAL A 112 15.71 -3.86 -2.42
CA VAL A 112 15.92 -2.84 -3.46
C VAL A 112 16.84 -1.74 -2.96
N ALA A 113 16.50 -1.10 -1.84
CA ALA A 113 17.22 0.07 -1.34
C ALA A 113 18.66 -0.27 -0.89
N SER A 114 18.86 -1.41 -0.22
CA SER A 114 20.20 -1.85 0.19
C SER A 114 21.08 -2.16 -1.00
N THR A 115 20.56 -2.78 -2.06
CA THR A 115 21.32 -3.05 -3.28
C THR A 115 21.63 -1.74 -4.02
N ALA A 116 20.66 -0.85 -4.19
CA ALA A 116 20.85 0.44 -4.85
C ALA A 116 21.91 1.31 -4.15
N LEU A 117 21.96 1.27 -2.81
CA LEU A 117 22.99 1.97 -2.02
C LEU A 117 24.41 1.51 -2.42
N ILE A 118 24.64 0.19 -2.57
CA ILE A 118 25.92 -0.37 -2.99
C ILE A 118 26.27 0.02 -4.43
N TYR A 119 25.28 0.04 -5.31
CA TYR A 119 25.41 0.48 -6.70
C TYR A 119 25.53 1.99 -6.87
N LYS A 120 25.43 2.77 -5.78
CA LYS A 120 25.43 4.24 -5.78
C LYS A 120 24.33 4.84 -6.68
N ILE A 121 23.20 4.13 -6.80
CA ILE A 121 22.03 4.61 -7.52
C ILE A 121 21.24 5.51 -6.58
N PRO A 122 20.97 6.77 -6.94
CA PRO A 122 20.12 7.65 -6.15
C PRO A 122 18.70 7.06 -5.99
N ILE A 123 18.12 7.20 -4.80
CA ILE A 123 16.80 6.69 -4.48
C ILE A 123 15.86 7.85 -4.18
N ALA A 124 14.71 7.87 -4.87
CA ALA A 124 13.54 8.69 -4.59
C ALA A 124 12.50 7.84 -3.83
N HIS A 125 12.28 8.13 -2.56
CA HIS A 125 11.43 7.37 -1.66
C HIS A 125 10.10 8.09 -1.42
N LEU A 126 9.00 7.43 -1.78
CA LEU A 126 7.64 7.90 -1.53
C LEU A 126 7.12 7.32 -0.21
N HIS A 127 6.34 8.12 0.52
CA HIS A 127 5.72 7.75 1.81
C HIS A 127 6.70 7.48 2.95
N GLY A 128 7.92 8.05 2.89
CA GLY A 128 8.84 8.07 4.02
C GLY A 128 8.29 8.88 5.20
N GLY A 129 8.75 8.55 6.43
CA GLY A 129 8.37 9.27 7.65
C GLY A 129 6.99 8.92 8.23
N GLU A 130 6.20 8.08 7.58
CA GLU A 130 4.96 7.53 8.14
C GLU A 130 5.27 6.57 9.30
N ILE A 131 4.28 6.22 10.10
CA ILE A 131 4.40 5.28 11.23
C ILE A 131 3.45 4.10 11.04
N SER A 132 3.87 2.92 11.53
CA SER A 132 3.07 1.69 11.56
C SER A 132 3.52 0.86 12.77
N GLU A 133 3.25 1.33 14.00
CA GLU A 133 3.81 0.78 15.25
C GLU A 133 3.55 -0.72 15.46
N GLY A 134 2.49 -1.27 14.88
CA GLY A 134 2.16 -2.69 14.96
C GLY A 134 2.86 -3.59 13.95
N ALA A 135 3.73 -3.06 13.08
CA ALA A 135 4.38 -3.81 12.01
C ALA A 135 5.90 -3.57 11.97
N PHE A 136 6.68 -4.60 11.65
CA PHE A 136 8.13 -4.46 11.43
C PHE A 136 8.45 -3.57 10.23
N ASP A 137 7.50 -3.35 9.34
CA ASP A 137 7.56 -2.42 8.21
C ASP A 137 7.96 -1.00 8.65
N ASP A 138 7.61 -0.60 9.87
CA ASP A 138 7.98 0.72 10.42
C ASP A 138 9.50 0.92 10.46
N ALA A 139 10.23 -0.07 10.98
CA ALA A 139 11.69 -0.05 11.01
C ALA A 139 12.29 -0.08 9.59
N ILE A 140 11.70 -0.88 8.70
CA ILE A 140 12.11 -0.96 7.29
C ILE A 140 11.92 0.40 6.61
N ARG A 141 10.79 1.06 6.79
CA ARG A 141 10.51 2.39 6.22
C ARG A 141 11.57 3.41 6.61
N HIS A 142 11.91 3.47 7.90
CA HIS A 142 12.91 4.41 8.38
C HIS A 142 14.33 4.06 7.88
N ALA A 143 14.67 2.78 7.77
CA ALA A 143 15.92 2.33 7.17
C ALA A 143 15.99 2.72 5.68
N ILE A 144 14.93 2.49 4.90
CA ILE A 144 14.83 2.91 3.50
C ILE A 144 14.97 4.43 3.37
N THR A 145 14.30 5.19 4.24
CA THR A 145 14.43 6.66 4.29
C THR A 145 15.90 7.05 4.45
N LYS A 146 16.65 6.41 5.37
CA LYS A 146 18.08 6.70 5.55
C LYS A 146 18.95 6.32 4.35
N MET A 147 18.59 5.31 3.59
CA MET A 147 19.27 4.93 2.36
C MET A 147 18.90 5.80 1.16
N SER A 148 17.81 6.58 1.25
CA SER A 148 17.27 7.37 0.14
C SER A 148 17.82 8.80 0.09
N HIS A 149 17.64 9.48 -1.04
CA HIS A 149 18.28 10.76 -1.34
C HIS A 149 17.29 11.88 -1.64
N LEU A 150 16.12 11.53 -2.21
CA LEU A 150 14.96 12.42 -2.39
C LEU A 150 13.76 11.79 -1.67
N HIS A 151 13.01 12.59 -0.96
CA HIS A 151 11.93 12.10 -0.09
C HIS A 151 10.63 12.81 -0.42
N PHE A 152 9.60 12.03 -0.79
CA PHE A 152 8.26 12.53 -1.09
C PHE A 152 7.30 12.06 0.02
N THR A 153 7.01 12.96 0.94
CA THR A 153 6.17 12.67 2.09
C THR A 153 4.72 13.05 1.85
N SER A 154 3.81 12.33 2.47
CA SER A 154 2.37 12.51 2.29
C SER A 154 1.76 13.61 3.17
N THR A 155 2.47 14.06 4.22
CA THR A 155 2.04 15.16 5.10
C THR A 155 3.22 15.98 5.60
N GLU A 156 2.96 17.19 6.12
CA GLU A 156 4.01 18.03 6.68
C GLU A 156 4.61 17.43 7.97
N ALA A 157 3.83 16.73 8.77
CA ALA A 157 4.35 16.07 9.95
C ALA A 157 5.36 14.97 9.59
N TYR A 158 5.11 14.22 8.52
CA TYR A 158 6.04 13.20 8.03
C TYR A 158 7.27 13.83 7.38
N ARG A 159 7.12 14.99 6.72
CA ARG A 159 8.26 15.77 6.25
C ARG A 159 9.19 16.15 7.41
N LYS A 160 8.66 16.68 8.48
CA LYS A 160 9.42 17.04 9.69
C LYS A 160 10.14 15.81 10.28
N ARG A 161 9.47 14.64 10.31
CA ARG A 161 10.07 13.40 10.81
C ARG A 161 11.23 12.91 9.95
N VAL A 162 11.12 12.99 8.62
CA VAL A 162 12.23 12.65 7.71
C VAL A 162 13.42 13.57 7.95
N ILE A 163 13.19 14.87 8.13
CA ILE A 163 14.25 15.82 8.49
C ILE A 163 14.85 15.47 9.86
N GLN A 164 14.02 15.09 10.84
CA GLN A 164 14.48 14.64 12.16
C GLN A 164 15.37 13.39 12.10
N LEU A 165 15.20 12.53 11.11
CA LEU A 165 16.08 11.40 10.82
C LEU A 165 17.44 11.83 10.24
N GLY A 166 17.72 13.14 10.12
CA GLY A 166 18.97 13.69 9.62
C GLY A 166 19.01 13.87 8.10
N GLU A 167 17.87 13.95 7.43
CA GLU A 167 17.80 14.24 6.00
C GLU A 167 17.73 15.75 5.75
N GLN A 168 18.43 16.22 4.71
CA GLN A 168 18.49 17.64 4.33
C GLN A 168 17.09 18.15 3.93
N SER A 169 16.69 19.30 4.46
CA SER A 169 15.32 19.81 4.28
C SER A 169 14.96 20.17 2.83
N ASP A 170 15.96 20.47 2.01
CA ASP A 170 15.82 20.76 0.58
C ASP A 170 15.65 19.49 -0.28
N ARG A 171 15.84 18.31 0.31
CA ARG A 171 15.61 17.00 -0.31
C ARG A 171 14.31 16.33 0.15
N VAL A 172 13.55 16.98 1.03
CA VAL A 172 12.30 16.44 1.60
C VAL A 172 11.12 17.30 1.19
N PHE A 173 10.24 16.70 0.38
CA PHE A 173 9.10 17.38 -0.24
C PHE A 173 7.79 16.82 0.33
N ASN A 174 6.98 17.69 0.93
CA ASN A 174 5.60 17.32 1.24
C ASN A 174 4.76 17.48 -0.01
N VAL A 175 4.40 16.39 -0.65
CA VAL A 175 3.65 16.38 -1.92
C VAL A 175 2.21 15.88 -1.77
N GLY A 176 1.83 15.32 -0.62
CA GLY A 176 0.57 14.60 -0.46
C GLY A 176 0.71 13.11 -0.86
N ALA A 177 -0.38 12.37 -0.78
CA ALA A 177 -0.39 10.95 -1.13
C ALA A 177 -0.91 10.73 -2.56
N LEU A 178 -0.11 10.04 -3.40
CA LEU A 178 -0.52 9.66 -4.77
C LEU A 178 -1.83 8.87 -4.80
N GLY A 179 -2.06 7.99 -3.82
CA GLY A 179 -3.30 7.23 -3.71
C GLY A 179 -4.53 8.14 -3.64
N VAL A 180 -4.44 9.25 -2.90
CA VAL A 180 -5.53 10.23 -2.77
C VAL A 180 -5.74 11.01 -4.08
N GLU A 181 -4.66 11.42 -4.75
CA GLU A 181 -4.78 12.06 -6.07
C GLU A 181 -5.40 11.11 -7.09
N ASN A 182 -5.05 9.81 -7.04
CA ASN A 182 -5.64 8.79 -7.90
C ASN A 182 -7.15 8.64 -7.67
N VAL A 183 -7.63 8.79 -6.43
CA VAL A 183 -9.09 8.83 -6.15
C VAL A 183 -9.75 9.97 -6.90
N MET A 184 -9.14 11.17 -6.90
CA MET A 184 -9.70 12.35 -7.56
C MET A 184 -9.71 12.24 -9.09
N LYS A 185 -8.75 11.52 -9.66
CA LYS A 185 -8.59 11.31 -11.11
C LYS A 185 -9.25 10.01 -11.62
N ASN A 186 -9.89 9.22 -10.73
CA ASN A 186 -10.44 7.92 -11.09
C ASN A 186 -11.72 8.04 -11.94
N GLU A 187 -11.81 7.23 -12.98
CA GLU A 187 -13.05 7.00 -13.72
C GLU A 187 -13.88 5.95 -12.98
N PHE A 188 -14.89 6.42 -12.25
CA PHE A 188 -15.74 5.54 -11.45
C PHE A 188 -16.68 4.72 -12.32
N MET A 189 -16.87 3.47 -11.94
CA MET A 189 -17.91 2.60 -12.47
C MET A 189 -19.25 2.95 -11.82
N THR A 190 -20.35 2.71 -12.53
CA THR A 190 -21.70 2.74 -11.94
C THR A 190 -21.89 1.56 -10.98
N LYS A 191 -22.94 1.61 -10.17
CA LYS A 191 -23.26 0.51 -9.26
C LYS A 191 -23.52 -0.80 -10.02
N GLU A 192 -24.29 -0.71 -11.10
CA GLU A 192 -24.62 -1.83 -11.97
C GLU A 192 -23.39 -2.46 -12.62
N GLU A 193 -22.47 -1.64 -13.11
CA GLU A 193 -21.21 -2.12 -13.70
C GLU A 193 -20.35 -2.88 -12.67
N ILE A 194 -20.28 -2.39 -11.42
CA ILE A 194 -19.52 -3.08 -10.37
C ILE A 194 -20.21 -4.40 -10.02
N GLU A 195 -21.51 -4.36 -9.74
CA GLU A 195 -22.31 -5.55 -9.38
C GLU A 195 -22.18 -6.63 -10.46
N GLN A 196 -22.25 -6.24 -11.74
CA GLN A 196 -22.06 -7.15 -12.85
C GLN A 196 -20.63 -7.71 -12.88
N SER A 197 -19.61 -6.86 -12.67
CA SER A 197 -18.21 -7.26 -12.71
C SER A 197 -17.80 -8.20 -11.56
N LEU A 198 -18.51 -8.12 -10.44
CA LEU A 198 -18.29 -8.94 -9.24
C LEU A 198 -19.26 -10.12 -9.15
N SER A 199 -20.33 -10.12 -9.95
CA SER A 199 -21.49 -11.03 -9.77
C SER A 199 -22.00 -11.00 -8.32
N PHE A 200 -22.03 -9.79 -7.72
CA PHE A 200 -22.36 -9.57 -6.31
C PHE A 200 -23.10 -8.24 -6.13
N GLN A 201 -24.19 -8.25 -5.35
CA GLN A 201 -25.00 -7.06 -5.11
C GLN A 201 -24.43 -6.16 -4.02
N LEU A 202 -24.35 -4.86 -4.31
CA LEU A 202 -23.99 -3.81 -3.36
C LEU A 202 -25.25 -3.19 -2.78
N THR A 203 -25.68 -3.67 -1.63
CA THR A 203 -26.83 -3.08 -0.92
C THR A 203 -26.39 -1.85 -0.11
N ASP A 204 -27.34 -1.06 0.40
CA ASP A 204 -27.07 0.04 1.32
C ASP A 204 -26.42 -0.44 2.65
N LYS A 205 -26.46 -1.76 2.88
CA LYS A 205 -25.85 -2.47 3.99
C LYS A 205 -24.69 -3.34 3.45
N CYS A 206 -23.62 -2.72 3.00
CA CYS A 206 -22.46 -3.42 2.48
C CYS A 206 -21.18 -2.94 3.17
N PHE A 207 -20.33 -3.87 3.59
CA PHE A 207 -18.99 -3.59 4.10
C PHE A 207 -17.94 -4.06 3.10
N LEU A 208 -16.82 -3.33 3.04
CA LEU A 208 -15.61 -3.79 2.38
C LEU A 208 -14.56 -4.07 3.45
N CYS A 209 -14.04 -5.28 3.51
CA CYS A 209 -13.16 -5.75 4.57
C CYS A 209 -11.81 -6.21 4.01
N THR A 210 -10.72 -5.65 4.56
CA THR A 210 -9.34 -6.07 4.25
C THR A 210 -8.57 -6.17 5.57
N TYR A 211 -8.17 -7.39 5.94
CA TYR A 211 -7.45 -7.64 7.18
C TYR A 211 -6.06 -8.24 6.91
N HIS A 212 -5.03 -7.59 7.46
CA HIS A 212 -3.63 -8.01 7.33
C HIS A 212 -3.09 -8.55 8.66
N PRO A 213 -2.07 -9.41 8.65
CA PRO A 213 -1.34 -9.77 9.85
C PRO A 213 -0.81 -8.53 10.58
N VAL A 214 -0.83 -8.57 11.92
CA VAL A 214 -0.17 -7.58 12.77
C VAL A 214 1.11 -8.22 13.30
N THR A 215 2.22 -7.98 12.62
CA THR A 215 3.46 -8.78 12.74
C THR A 215 4.15 -8.64 14.10
N LEU A 216 3.88 -7.57 14.84
CA LEU A 216 4.42 -7.34 16.19
C LEU A 216 3.40 -7.59 17.30
N SER A 217 2.22 -8.12 16.99
CA SER A 217 1.21 -8.45 18.01
C SER A 217 1.53 -9.76 18.73
N ASN A 218 1.25 -9.79 20.04
CA ASN A 218 1.31 -11.01 20.83
C ASN A 218 0.08 -11.95 20.61
N MET A 219 -1.01 -11.41 20.04
CA MET A 219 -2.19 -12.20 19.68
C MET A 219 -1.99 -12.80 18.29
N SER A 220 -2.30 -14.09 18.11
CA SER A 220 -2.15 -14.75 16.81
C SER A 220 -3.06 -14.10 15.75
N SER A 221 -2.60 -14.05 14.49
CA SER A 221 -3.40 -13.54 13.37
C SER A 221 -4.72 -14.31 13.20
N GLU A 222 -4.70 -15.62 13.52
CA GLU A 222 -5.90 -16.45 13.52
C GLU A 222 -6.94 -15.97 14.54
N THR A 223 -6.52 -15.73 15.80
CA THR A 223 -7.43 -15.22 16.83
C THR A 223 -7.98 -13.86 16.47
N GLN A 224 -7.15 -12.98 15.93
CA GLN A 224 -7.58 -11.63 15.53
C GLN A 224 -8.67 -11.69 14.45
N VAL A 225 -8.47 -12.47 13.38
CA VAL A 225 -9.46 -12.59 12.32
C VAL A 225 -10.73 -13.28 12.79
N LEU A 226 -10.64 -14.30 13.65
CA LEU A 226 -11.82 -14.97 14.21
C LEU A 226 -12.66 -14.01 15.05
N ASN A 227 -12.05 -13.14 15.86
CA ASN A 227 -12.76 -12.11 16.62
C ASN A 227 -13.53 -11.14 15.71
N LEU A 228 -12.92 -10.74 14.59
CA LEU A 228 -13.60 -9.92 13.58
C LEU A 228 -14.79 -10.67 12.97
N LEU A 229 -14.61 -11.92 12.55
CA LEU A 229 -15.67 -12.71 11.93
C LEU A 229 -16.84 -12.95 12.91
N MET A 230 -16.56 -13.23 14.20
CA MET A 230 -17.58 -13.33 15.25
C MET A 230 -18.33 -12.00 15.46
N ALA A 231 -17.66 -10.87 15.36
CA ALA A 231 -18.33 -9.58 15.47
C ALA A 231 -19.27 -9.30 14.27
N LEU A 232 -18.92 -9.79 13.09
CA LEU A 232 -19.74 -9.66 11.87
C LEU A 232 -20.99 -10.56 11.87
N ASP A 233 -21.09 -11.54 12.76
CA ASP A 233 -22.28 -12.38 12.90
C ASP A 233 -23.51 -11.62 13.43
N ASP A 234 -23.32 -10.48 14.06
CA ASP A 234 -24.41 -9.58 14.46
C ASP A 234 -24.99 -8.77 13.29
N TYR A 235 -24.36 -8.83 12.11
CA TYR A 235 -24.72 -8.07 10.89
C TYR A 235 -25.12 -8.99 9.74
N LYS A 236 -26.02 -9.95 10.00
CA LYS A 236 -26.45 -10.97 9.01
C LYS A 236 -27.18 -10.39 7.79
N ASP A 237 -27.75 -9.21 7.92
CA ASP A 237 -28.40 -8.47 6.85
C ASP A 237 -27.44 -7.56 6.04
N TYR A 238 -26.15 -7.59 6.36
CA TYR A 238 -25.11 -6.87 5.62
C TYR A 238 -24.43 -7.78 4.60
N HIS A 239 -24.17 -7.24 3.42
CA HIS A 239 -23.27 -7.82 2.43
C HIS A 239 -21.83 -7.47 2.78
N ILE A 240 -20.91 -8.39 2.54
CA ILE A 240 -19.50 -8.19 2.88
C ILE A 240 -18.60 -8.62 1.72
N ILE A 241 -17.78 -7.71 1.25
CA ILE A 241 -16.72 -7.99 0.29
C ILE A 241 -15.41 -8.10 1.05
N PHE A 242 -14.84 -9.30 1.09
CA PHE A 242 -13.49 -9.51 1.61
C PHE A 242 -12.46 -9.46 0.50
N THR A 243 -11.33 -8.83 0.76
CA THR A 243 -10.16 -8.86 -0.11
C THR A 243 -8.98 -9.56 0.58
N TYR A 244 -8.01 -10.08 -0.21
CA TYR A 244 -6.84 -10.74 0.34
C TYR A 244 -5.97 -9.76 1.15
N SER A 245 -5.32 -10.32 2.18
CA SER A 245 -4.20 -9.66 2.83
C SER A 245 -2.96 -9.64 1.92
N ASN A 246 -1.99 -8.80 2.26
CA ASN A 246 -0.66 -8.87 1.68
C ASN A 246 0.03 -10.20 2.05
N SER A 247 1.12 -10.54 1.35
CA SER A 247 1.95 -11.73 1.62
C SER A 247 2.88 -11.54 2.83
N ASP A 248 2.36 -10.93 3.90
CA ASP A 248 3.10 -10.83 5.17
C ASP A 248 3.02 -12.17 5.91
N THR A 249 3.99 -12.45 6.77
CA THR A 249 4.01 -13.68 7.59
C THR A 249 2.67 -13.89 8.29
N SER A 250 2.13 -15.10 8.23
CA SER A 250 0.81 -15.50 8.74
C SER A 250 -0.41 -14.99 7.95
N SER A 251 -0.23 -14.57 6.69
CA SER A 251 -1.36 -14.18 5.84
C SER A 251 -2.25 -15.35 5.44
N GLN A 252 -1.69 -16.55 5.24
CA GLN A 252 -2.41 -17.74 4.78
C GLN A 252 -3.50 -18.19 5.74
N ILE A 253 -3.27 -18.09 7.05
CA ILE A 253 -4.29 -18.46 8.05
C ILE A 253 -5.48 -17.50 8.02
N ILE A 254 -5.24 -16.20 7.82
CA ILE A 254 -6.30 -15.20 7.67
C ILE A 254 -7.15 -15.52 6.43
N ILE A 255 -6.50 -15.75 5.28
CA ILE A 255 -7.16 -16.10 4.02
C ILE A 255 -8.02 -17.34 4.20
N LYS A 256 -7.48 -18.39 4.85
CA LYS A 256 -8.20 -19.63 5.11
C LYS A 256 -9.47 -19.39 5.95
N ARG A 257 -9.37 -18.65 7.06
CA ARG A 257 -10.51 -18.40 7.95
C ARG A 257 -11.59 -17.53 7.28
N ILE A 258 -11.19 -16.58 6.45
CA ILE A 258 -12.15 -15.78 5.67
C ILE A 258 -12.86 -16.67 4.63
N HIS A 259 -12.15 -17.57 3.93
CA HIS A 259 -12.78 -18.52 3.00
C HIS A 259 -13.82 -19.40 3.72
N GLU A 260 -13.46 -20.02 4.84
CA GLU A 260 -14.37 -20.82 5.65
C GLU A 260 -15.63 -20.04 6.06
N TYR A 261 -15.47 -18.76 6.41
CA TYR A 261 -16.58 -17.88 6.77
C TYR A 261 -17.47 -17.55 5.56
N VAL A 262 -16.90 -17.25 4.42
CA VAL A 262 -17.63 -16.94 3.19
C VAL A 262 -18.43 -18.15 2.72
N ASP A 263 -17.87 -19.34 2.79
CA ASP A 263 -18.54 -20.59 2.42
C ASP A 263 -19.78 -20.87 3.30
N GLN A 264 -19.74 -20.45 4.58
CA GLN A 264 -20.86 -20.54 5.52
C GLN A 264 -21.90 -19.42 5.35
N ASN A 265 -21.54 -18.34 4.63
CA ASN A 265 -22.34 -17.13 4.46
C ASN A 265 -22.57 -16.80 2.97
N THR A 266 -22.77 -17.82 2.15
CA THR A 266 -23.02 -17.67 0.72
C THR A 266 -24.20 -16.76 0.43
N GLY A 267 -24.10 -15.92 -0.61
CA GLY A 267 -25.13 -14.96 -1.00
C GLY A 267 -24.97 -13.58 -0.33
N ARG A 268 -24.43 -13.48 0.89
CA ARG A 268 -24.14 -12.18 1.54
C ARG A 268 -22.64 -11.84 1.65
N CYS A 269 -21.78 -12.85 1.55
CA CYS A 269 -20.32 -12.64 1.59
C CYS A 269 -19.67 -13.10 0.29
N MET A 270 -18.67 -12.35 -0.15
CA MET A 270 -17.78 -12.76 -1.23
C MET A 270 -16.33 -12.56 -0.80
N PHE A 271 -15.43 -13.32 -1.41
CA PHE A 271 -14.00 -13.20 -1.20
C PHE A 271 -13.30 -13.12 -2.56
N ILE A 272 -12.54 -12.07 -2.77
CA ILE A 272 -11.83 -11.80 -4.02
C ILE A 272 -10.38 -11.43 -3.72
N PRO A 273 -9.40 -11.99 -4.46
CA PRO A 273 -8.00 -11.65 -4.23
C PRO A 273 -7.70 -10.14 -4.34
N SER A 274 -8.37 -9.45 -5.24
CA SER A 274 -8.36 -7.99 -5.31
C SER A 274 -9.41 -7.46 -6.27
N LEU A 275 -9.89 -6.29 -5.95
CA LEU A 275 -10.76 -5.51 -6.82
C LEU A 275 -9.99 -4.80 -7.95
N GLY A 276 -8.68 -4.58 -7.80
CA GLY A 276 -7.96 -3.60 -8.62
C GLY A 276 -8.40 -2.17 -8.29
N GLN A 277 -7.63 -1.17 -8.70
CA GLN A 277 -7.85 0.23 -8.27
C GLN A 277 -9.23 0.76 -8.69
N ARG A 278 -9.61 0.60 -9.98
CA ARG A 278 -10.86 1.15 -10.51
C ARG A 278 -12.09 0.61 -9.79
N ARG A 279 -12.19 -0.73 -9.64
CA ARG A 279 -13.31 -1.37 -8.92
C ARG A 279 -13.29 -1.05 -7.44
N TYR A 280 -12.10 -1.03 -6.81
CA TYR A 280 -11.95 -0.69 -5.40
C TYR A 280 -12.49 0.71 -5.09
N PHE A 281 -11.98 1.74 -5.78
CA PHE A 281 -12.46 3.11 -5.58
C PHE A 281 -13.92 3.29 -5.95
N SER A 282 -14.39 2.59 -6.97
CA SER A 282 -15.80 2.64 -7.32
C SER A 282 -16.69 1.98 -6.26
N ALA A 283 -16.28 0.84 -5.69
CA ALA A 283 -17.01 0.18 -4.61
C ALA A 283 -17.12 1.06 -3.34
N LEU A 284 -16.08 1.86 -3.03
CA LEU A 284 -16.10 2.77 -1.88
C LEU A 284 -17.24 3.80 -1.93
N LYS A 285 -17.79 4.10 -3.09
CA LYS A 285 -18.97 4.98 -3.24
C LYS A 285 -20.26 4.33 -2.77
N TYR A 286 -20.30 3.01 -2.67
CA TYR A 286 -21.52 2.25 -2.44
C TYR A 286 -21.48 1.39 -1.17
N VAL A 287 -20.33 1.32 -0.48
CA VAL A 287 -20.24 0.60 0.79
C VAL A 287 -20.53 1.51 1.97
N LYS A 288 -21.08 0.93 3.04
CA LYS A 288 -21.41 1.63 4.28
C LYS A 288 -20.17 2.00 5.09
N ALA A 289 -19.18 1.13 5.11
CA ALA A 289 -17.93 1.30 5.84
C ALA A 289 -16.84 0.40 5.27
N VAL A 290 -15.59 0.79 5.50
CA VAL A 290 -14.42 -0.08 5.32
C VAL A 290 -14.01 -0.65 6.67
N LEU A 291 -13.70 -1.94 6.72
CA LEU A 291 -13.32 -2.67 7.94
C LEU A 291 -11.94 -3.28 7.78
N GLY A 292 -11.18 -3.32 8.86
CA GLY A 292 -9.90 -4.03 8.91
C GLY A 292 -8.75 -3.13 9.32
N ASN A 293 -7.57 -3.37 8.76
CA ASN A 293 -6.35 -2.65 9.15
C ASN A 293 -5.47 -2.29 7.94
N SER A 294 -6.09 -2.12 6.77
CA SER A 294 -5.40 -1.66 5.56
C SER A 294 -5.07 -0.18 5.64
N SER A 295 -3.88 0.21 5.16
CA SER A 295 -3.49 1.63 5.06
C SER A 295 -4.44 2.46 4.18
N SER A 296 -5.08 1.84 3.21
CA SER A 296 -6.08 2.51 2.37
C SER A 296 -7.26 3.05 3.18
N GLY A 297 -7.67 2.35 4.26
CA GLY A 297 -8.67 2.83 5.20
C GLY A 297 -8.33 4.16 5.86
N ILE A 298 -7.02 4.43 6.00
CA ILE A 298 -6.49 5.66 6.62
C ILE A 298 -6.24 6.74 5.57
N ILE A 299 -5.73 6.36 4.39
CA ILE A 299 -5.19 7.31 3.40
C ILE A 299 -6.26 7.70 2.37
N GLU A 300 -6.87 6.72 1.67
CA GLU A 300 -7.78 6.97 0.55
C GLU A 300 -9.25 7.08 0.97
N VAL A 301 -9.72 6.19 1.86
CA VAL A 301 -11.14 6.07 2.25
C VAL A 301 -11.75 7.35 2.80
N PRO A 302 -11.04 8.19 3.58
CA PRO A 302 -11.58 9.48 4.04
C PRO A 302 -12.08 10.38 2.91
N SER A 303 -11.47 10.31 1.71
CA SER A 303 -11.88 11.09 0.54
C SER A 303 -13.27 10.72 0.01
N PHE A 304 -13.81 9.56 0.41
CA PHE A 304 -15.17 9.12 0.06
C PHE A 304 -16.22 9.52 1.10
N GLY A 305 -15.82 10.12 2.21
CA GLY A 305 -16.77 10.55 3.27
C GLY A 305 -17.44 9.43 4.04
N ILE A 306 -16.92 8.20 3.95
CA ILE A 306 -17.38 7.02 4.68
C ILE A 306 -16.42 6.66 5.82
N PRO A 307 -16.86 5.94 6.85
CA PRO A 307 -16.01 5.56 7.96
C PRO A 307 -15.13 4.37 7.62
N THR A 308 -13.95 4.36 8.25
CA THR A 308 -13.11 3.18 8.39
C THR A 308 -13.16 2.70 9.84
N LEU A 309 -13.43 1.42 10.06
CA LEU A 309 -13.15 0.75 11.33
C LEU A 309 -11.75 0.15 11.26
N ASP A 310 -10.78 0.85 11.88
CA ASP A 310 -9.39 0.44 11.97
C ASP A 310 -9.20 -0.47 13.19
N ILE A 311 -8.88 -1.75 12.93
CA ILE A 311 -8.86 -2.80 13.94
C ILE A 311 -7.43 -3.13 14.35
N GLY A 312 -7.10 -2.88 15.61
CA GLY A 312 -5.82 -3.20 16.21
C GLY A 312 -4.72 -2.20 15.85
N ASP A 313 -3.47 -2.56 16.15
CA ASP A 313 -2.35 -1.62 16.23
C ASP A 313 -1.56 -1.48 14.91
N ARG A 314 -1.94 -2.15 13.81
CA ARG A 314 -1.15 -2.13 12.56
C ARG A 314 -0.94 -0.72 12.02
N GLN A 315 -1.96 0.13 12.12
CA GLN A 315 -1.92 1.51 11.63
C GLN A 315 -1.67 2.54 12.75
N LYS A 316 -1.41 2.08 13.97
CA LYS A 316 -1.17 2.95 15.12
C LYS A 316 0.00 3.91 14.88
N GLY A 317 -0.17 5.15 15.33
CA GLY A 317 0.78 6.24 15.13
C GLY A 317 0.60 7.01 13.81
N ARG A 318 -0.23 6.55 12.88
CA ARG A 318 -0.56 7.30 11.66
C ARG A 318 -1.44 8.51 11.97
N ILE A 319 -1.31 9.54 11.14
CA ILE A 319 -2.27 10.64 11.11
C ILE A 319 -3.57 10.10 10.53
N VAL A 320 -4.68 10.37 11.22
CA VAL A 320 -6.01 9.87 10.83
C VAL A 320 -6.98 11.03 10.62
N ALA A 321 -7.92 10.83 9.70
CA ALA A 321 -9.05 11.72 9.51
C ALA A 321 -10.17 11.39 10.52
N ASP A 322 -11.13 12.31 10.71
CA ASP A 322 -12.27 12.15 11.63
C ASP A 322 -13.19 10.96 11.29
N SER A 323 -13.07 10.39 10.09
CA SER A 323 -13.82 9.22 9.65
C SER A 323 -13.21 7.89 10.11
N VAL A 324 -12.01 7.90 10.69
CA VAL A 324 -11.34 6.68 11.15
C VAL A 324 -11.74 6.40 12.60
N ILE A 325 -12.33 5.24 12.81
CA ILE A 325 -12.75 4.74 14.11
C ILE A 325 -11.79 3.63 14.49
N HIS A 326 -10.95 3.86 15.50
CA HIS A 326 -10.03 2.85 15.99
C HIS A 326 -10.69 1.97 17.04
N CYS A 327 -10.38 0.65 17.02
CA CYS A 327 -10.76 -0.30 18.08
C CYS A 327 -9.67 -1.35 18.31
N GLY A 328 -9.76 -2.03 19.45
CA GLY A 328 -8.87 -3.14 19.78
C GLY A 328 -9.21 -4.43 19.02
N TYR A 329 -8.71 -5.56 19.51
CA TYR A 329 -8.80 -6.86 18.87
C TYR A 329 -9.93 -7.76 19.38
N SER A 330 -10.54 -7.41 20.53
CA SER A 330 -11.61 -8.24 21.08
C SER A 330 -12.89 -8.13 20.27
N THR A 331 -13.69 -9.19 20.28
CA THR A 331 -15.00 -9.21 19.61
C THR A 331 -15.90 -8.06 20.08
N GLU A 332 -15.86 -7.76 21.39
CA GLU A 332 -16.67 -6.70 22.01
C GLU A 332 -16.23 -5.31 21.54
N GLU A 333 -14.93 -5.02 21.47
CA GLU A 333 -14.40 -3.75 20.97
C GLU A 333 -14.75 -3.57 19.48
N ILE A 334 -14.64 -4.64 18.69
CA ILE A 334 -15.01 -4.61 17.26
C ILE A 334 -16.50 -4.38 17.09
N LYS A 335 -17.36 -5.04 17.88
CA LYS A 335 -18.82 -4.81 17.86
C LYS A 335 -19.18 -3.36 18.19
N GLU A 336 -18.54 -2.78 19.19
CA GLU A 336 -18.77 -1.37 19.53
C GLU A 336 -18.27 -0.43 18.42
N GLY A 337 -17.12 -0.73 17.81
CA GLY A 337 -16.61 -0.01 16.66
C GLY A 337 -17.55 -0.09 15.44
N LEU A 338 -18.11 -1.27 15.17
CA LEU A 338 -19.09 -1.47 14.08
C LEU A 338 -20.35 -0.63 14.29
N LYS A 339 -20.87 -0.55 15.52
CA LYS A 339 -22.03 0.33 15.84
C LYS A 339 -21.72 1.78 15.50
N LYS A 340 -20.53 2.27 15.88
CA LYS A 340 -20.09 3.65 15.56
C LYS A 340 -19.95 3.85 14.06
N ALA A 341 -19.34 2.90 13.34
CA ALA A 341 -19.17 2.96 11.91
C ALA A 341 -20.52 2.98 11.16
N VAL A 342 -21.47 2.15 11.55
CA VAL A 342 -22.82 2.15 10.97
C VAL A 342 -23.55 3.47 11.22
N ALA A 343 -23.38 4.05 12.42
CA ALA A 343 -24.02 5.31 12.80
C ALA A 343 -23.37 6.56 12.17
N PHE A 344 -22.14 6.45 11.67
CA PHE A 344 -21.34 7.60 11.21
C PHE A 344 -22.01 8.35 10.04
N GLY A 345 -22.63 7.63 9.12
CA GLY A 345 -23.22 8.20 7.92
C GLY A 345 -22.17 8.59 6.86
N HIS A 346 -22.62 9.35 5.85
CA HIS A 346 -21.80 9.90 4.78
C HIS A 346 -21.66 11.41 4.96
N LYS A 347 -20.45 11.93 5.03
CA LYS A 347 -20.19 13.37 5.20
C LYS A 347 -18.87 13.80 4.56
N LYS A 348 -18.75 15.10 4.26
CA LYS A 348 -17.46 15.64 3.80
C LYS A 348 -16.43 15.50 4.92
N ILE A 349 -15.26 14.96 4.58
CA ILE A 349 -14.12 14.76 5.47
C ILE A 349 -12.92 15.52 4.90
N ASP A 350 -12.21 16.21 5.76
CA ASP A 350 -10.91 16.78 5.41
C ASP A 350 -9.86 15.66 5.50
N ASN A 351 -9.34 15.27 4.34
CA ASN A 351 -8.34 14.22 4.26
C ASN A 351 -6.93 14.82 4.44
N PRO A 352 -6.22 14.49 5.53
CA PRO A 352 -4.90 15.07 5.81
C PRO A 352 -3.82 14.69 4.79
N TYR A 353 -4.07 13.67 3.97
CA TYR A 353 -3.18 13.19 2.92
C TYR A 353 -3.44 13.83 1.55
N TYR A 354 -4.51 14.61 1.44
CA TYR A 354 -4.83 15.29 0.18
C TYR A 354 -3.93 16.51 -0.03
N LYS A 355 -3.35 16.57 -1.21
CA LYS A 355 -2.70 17.75 -1.74
C LYS A 355 -2.91 17.80 -3.25
N GLU A 356 -3.23 18.97 -3.78
CA GLU A 356 -3.42 19.14 -5.21
C GLU A 356 -2.08 19.08 -5.95
N GLY A 357 -2.04 18.38 -7.09
CA GLY A 357 -0.86 18.31 -7.95
C GLY A 357 0.27 17.43 -7.39
N THR A 358 -0.04 16.39 -6.63
CA THR A 358 0.95 15.46 -6.08
C THR A 358 1.85 14.86 -7.15
N CYS A 359 1.27 14.34 -8.23
CA CYS A 359 2.02 13.75 -9.34
C CYS A 359 2.92 14.77 -10.01
N ASP A 360 2.40 15.96 -10.31
CA ASP A 360 3.15 17.04 -10.97
C ASP A 360 4.32 17.53 -10.12
N ALA A 361 4.12 17.63 -8.80
CA ALA A 361 5.18 18.01 -7.86
C ALA A 361 6.31 16.96 -7.83
N ILE A 362 5.97 15.65 -7.83
CA ILE A 362 6.96 14.57 -7.92
C ILE A 362 7.68 14.63 -9.26
N MET A 363 6.94 14.74 -10.37
CA MET A 363 7.49 14.83 -11.74
C MET A 363 8.48 15.96 -11.87
N ASN A 364 8.13 17.16 -11.37
CA ASN A 364 9.03 18.30 -11.39
C ASN A 364 10.35 18.00 -10.68
N VAL A 365 10.33 17.40 -9.48
CA VAL A 365 11.55 17.08 -8.73
C VAL A 365 12.37 16.02 -9.43
N ILE A 366 11.79 14.86 -9.81
CA ILE A 366 12.57 13.78 -10.44
C ILE A 366 13.16 14.18 -11.80
N LYS A 367 12.55 15.16 -12.47
CA LYS A 367 13.03 15.70 -13.74
C LYS A 367 14.15 16.73 -13.57
N THR A 368 13.99 17.66 -12.62
CA THR A 368 14.84 18.86 -12.54
C THR A 368 15.90 18.82 -11.44
N TYR A 369 15.69 18.00 -10.38
CA TYR A 369 16.65 17.96 -9.27
C TYR A 369 18.02 17.46 -9.76
N PRO A 370 19.14 18.16 -9.42
CA PRO A 370 20.48 17.75 -9.81
C PRO A 370 20.86 16.41 -9.15
N LEU A 371 21.32 15.46 -9.93
CA LEU A 371 21.75 14.16 -9.40
C LEU A 371 23.27 14.07 -9.20
N ASP A 372 24.03 15.08 -9.63
CA ASP A 372 25.48 15.12 -9.44
C ASP A 372 25.83 15.11 -7.96
N ASN A 373 26.64 14.16 -7.53
CA ASN A 373 27.07 13.96 -6.14
C ASN A 373 25.93 13.78 -5.11
N ILE A 374 24.68 13.53 -5.55
CA ILE A 374 23.51 13.40 -4.65
C ILE A 374 23.68 12.24 -3.66
N VAL A 375 24.44 11.20 -4.03
CA VAL A 375 24.72 10.03 -3.18
C VAL A 375 25.59 10.37 -1.97
N GLN A 376 26.32 11.48 -2.02
CA GLN A 376 27.05 11.99 -0.87
C GLN A 376 26.09 12.78 0.02
N LYS A 377 25.68 12.18 1.13
CA LYS A 377 24.75 12.82 2.09
C LYS A 377 25.52 13.38 3.27
N HIS A 378 25.15 14.57 3.69
CA HIS A 378 25.52 15.13 4.98
C HIS A 378 24.38 14.89 5.97
N PHE A 379 24.72 14.47 7.19
CA PHE A 379 23.73 14.37 8.25
C PHE A 379 23.24 15.77 8.62
N TYR A 380 21.93 15.96 8.70
CA TYR A 380 21.33 17.24 9.10
C TYR A 380 21.04 17.22 10.61
N ASP A 381 21.80 18.01 11.34
CA ASP A 381 21.58 18.21 12.78
C ASP A 381 20.51 19.28 13.00
N ILE A 382 19.44 18.93 13.72
CA ILE A 382 18.41 19.87 14.15
C ILE A 382 18.99 20.70 15.30
N GLN A 383 19.02 22.03 15.12
CA GLN A 383 19.43 22.97 16.17
C GLN A 383 18.33 23.19 17.20
#